data_734c6190a02da5b9917bb0612267c274
#
_entry.id   734c6190a02da5b9917bb0612267c274
#
_cell.length_a   1.000
_cell.length_b   1.000
_cell.length_c   1.000
_cell.angle_alpha   90.00
_cell.angle_beta   90.00
_cell.angle_gamma   90.00
#
_symmetry.space_group_name_H-M   'P 1'
#
loop_
_entity.id
_entity.type
_entity.pdbx_description
1 polymer ?
#
loop_
_entity_poly.entity_id
_entity_poly.type
_entity_poly.pdbx_seq_one_letter_code
_entity_poly.pdbx_strand_id
1 'polypeptide(L)'
;MEVIIIAKIVEAVEAVKLVRSGDVVMIGGFGNVGNPKRLIDLLADTDIHDLTVIANDLGTPNVGLGRWVRNRMLKKAIGTYFTYNTEAAELYFDGKLNLEMMPQGTFAESIRAGGCGIGGFYTKVGAGTELTAHCETKVIDGEAYVLAYPLKADVALLHARKADAMGNLVYEKTARNFNPLMATAAALTIVEVDEIVETGMISPEEIVTPYIYVDVLVTQNRGAVK
;
A
#
# COMPACT_ATOMS: atom_id res chain seq x y z
N MET A 1 -14.80 -26.61 -13.61
CA MET A 1 -15.30 -26.10 -12.32
C MET A 1 -14.26 -25.06 -11.89
N GLU A 2 -14.56 -23.79 -12.11
CA GLU A 2 -13.68 -22.71 -11.68
C GLU A 2 -13.66 -22.70 -10.14
N VAL A 3 -12.48 -22.73 -9.57
CA VAL A 3 -12.30 -22.57 -8.12
C VAL A 3 -12.52 -21.09 -7.82
N ILE A 4 -13.68 -20.73 -7.29
CA ILE A 4 -13.92 -19.38 -6.77
C ILE A 4 -13.00 -19.22 -5.57
N ILE A 5 -11.97 -18.39 -5.69
CA ILE A 5 -11.08 -18.03 -4.58
C ILE A 5 -11.87 -17.04 -3.73
N ILE A 6 -12.26 -17.45 -2.53
CA ILE A 6 -12.93 -16.61 -1.53
C ILE A 6 -11.85 -16.15 -0.56
N ALA A 7 -11.90 -14.87 -0.18
CA ALA A 7 -10.98 -14.32 0.81
C ALA A 7 -11.05 -15.10 2.13
N LYS A 8 -9.89 -15.37 2.73
CA LYS A 8 -9.81 -16.04 4.04
C LYS A 8 -10.00 -15.02 5.16
N ILE A 9 -10.95 -15.25 6.04
CA ILE A 9 -11.13 -14.43 7.24
C ILE A 9 -10.25 -15.02 8.35
N VAL A 10 -9.29 -14.24 8.84
CA VAL A 10 -8.34 -14.67 9.87
C VAL A 10 -8.17 -13.61 10.97
N GLU A 11 -7.58 -14.00 12.09
CA GLU A 11 -7.14 -13.06 13.12
C GLU A 11 -5.90 -12.28 12.67
N ALA A 12 -5.77 -11.03 13.12
CA ALA A 12 -4.66 -10.16 12.74
C ALA A 12 -3.28 -10.77 13.06
N VAL A 13 -3.18 -11.51 14.17
CA VAL A 13 -1.94 -12.19 14.56
C VAL A 13 -1.53 -13.33 13.61
N GLU A 14 -2.49 -13.91 12.90
CA GLU A 14 -2.20 -14.91 11.86
C GLU A 14 -1.87 -14.22 10.53
N ALA A 15 -2.56 -13.12 10.22
CA ALA A 15 -2.32 -12.36 8.99
C ALA A 15 -0.90 -11.79 8.93
N VAL A 16 -0.38 -11.26 10.05
CA VAL A 16 0.98 -10.68 10.07
C VAL A 16 2.09 -11.71 9.84
N LYS A 17 1.84 -12.99 10.10
CA LYS A 17 2.80 -14.08 9.80
C LYS A 17 2.98 -14.33 8.30
N LEU A 18 2.13 -13.76 7.46
CA LEU A 18 2.22 -13.87 6.01
C LEU A 18 3.23 -12.88 5.41
N VAL A 19 3.65 -11.87 6.17
CA VAL A 19 4.71 -10.92 5.80
C VAL A 19 6.06 -11.48 6.23
N ARG A 20 7.07 -11.36 5.37
CA ARG A 20 8.41 -11.92 5.58
C ARG A 20 9.47 -10.83 5.50
N SER A 21 10.60 -11.03 6.17
CA SER A 21 11.76 -10.16 6.00
C SER A 21 12.19 -10.13 4.53
N GLY A 22 12.48 -8.92 4.03
CA GLY A 22 12.86 -8.68 2.65
C GLY A 22 11.70 -8.40 1.70
N ASP A 23 10.43 -8.61 2.10
CA ASP A 23 9.27 -8.35 1.25
C ASP A 23 9.17 -6.88 0.82
N VAL A 24 8.60 -6.68 -0.36
CA VAL A 24 8.07 -5.39 -0.81
C VAL A 24 6.63 -5.29 -0.32
N VAL A 25 6.34 -4.30 0.54
CA VAL A 25 5.03 -4.16 1.19
C VAL A 25 4.39 -2.83 0.83
N MET A 26 3.22 -2.87 0.18
CA MET A 26 2.37 -1.70 -0.01
C MET A 26 1.52 -1.47 1.23
N ILE A 27 1.48 -0.23 1.70
CA ILE A 27 0.66 0.17 2.86
C ILE A 27 -0.34 1.22 2.41
N GLY A 28 -1.62 0.87 2.47
CA GLY A 28 -2.71 1.82 2.19
C GLY A 28 -2.76 2.93 3.22
N GLY A 29 -3.27 4.08 2.79
CA GLY A 29 -3.41 5.26 3.64
C GLY A 29 -2.80 6.52 3.07
N PHE A 30 -3.14 7.64 3.71
CA PHE A 30 -2.58 8.97 3.49
C PHE A 30 -2.50 9.67 4.84
N GLY A 31 -1.30 9.98 5.32
CA GLY A 31 -1.12 10.37 6.72
C GLY A 31 -1.69 9.29 7.65
N ASN A 32 -2.62 9.68 8.52
CA ASN A 32 -3.26 8.77 9.48
C ASN A 32 -4.65 8.26 9.05
N VAL A 33 -5.04 8.46 7.77
CA VAL A 33 -6.37 8.13 7.26
C VAL A 33 -6.31 6.93 6.32
N GLY A 34 -7.11 5.90 6.61
CA GLY A 34 -7.19 4.70 5.77
C GLY A 34 -6.02 3.72 5.88
N ASN A 35 -5.24 3.80 6.96
CA ASN A 35 -4.18 2.83 7.23
C ASN A 35 -4.72 1.60 7.97
N PRO A 36 -4.19 0.40 7.71
CA PRO A 36 -4.46 -0.82 8.46
C PRO A 36 -3.69 -0.80 9.79
N LYS A 37 -4.20 -0.02 10.75
CA LYS A 37 -3.48 0.34 11.98
C LYS A 37 -3.08 -0.86 12.83
N ARG A 38 -3.99 -1.83 13.00
CA ARG A 38 -3.75 -3.02 13.81
C ARG A 38 -2.66 -3.91 13.19
N LEU A 39 -2.70 -4.09 11.86
CA LEU A 39 -1.67 -4.85 11.16
C LEU A 39 -0.30 -4.17 11.26
N ILE A 40 -0.25 -2.85 11.07
CA ILE A 40 0.98 -2.07 11.20
C ILE A 40 1.55 -2.19 12.62
N ASP A 41 0.71 -2.06 13.65
CA ASP A 41 1.14 -2.11 15.04
C ASP A 41 1.63 -3.51 15.44
N LEU A 42 0.94 -4.56 15.03
CA LEU A 42 1.37 -5.94 15.30
C LEU A 42 2.69 -6.29 14.62
N LEU A 43 2.88 -5.85 13.36
CA LEU A 43 4.15 -6.07 12.65
C LEU A 43 5.30 -5.32 13.31
N ALA A 44 5.06 -4.13 13.88
CA ALA A 44 6.08 -3.39 14.59
C ALA A 44 6.67 -4.13 15.81
N ASP A 45 5.95 -5.13 16.33
CA ASP A 45 6.36 -5.94 17.48
C ASP A 45 6.96 -7.31 17.06
N THR A 46 7.32 -7.46 15.78
CA THR A 46 7.99 -8.66 15.23
C THR A 46 9.45 -8.41 14.92
N ASP A 47 10.20 -9.49 14.66
CA ASP A 47 11.61 -9.42 14.21
C ASP A 47 11.76 -9.29 12.69
N ILE A 48 10.69 -8.91 11.97
CA ILE A 48 10.72 -8.70 10.52
C ILE A 48 11.59 -7.48 10.20
N HIS A 49 12.46 -7.63 9.20
CA HIS A 49 13.44 -6.61 8.82
C HIS A 49 13.67 -6.57 7.29
N ASP A 50 14.46 -5.60 6.83
CA ASP A 50 14.86 -5.42 5.42
C ASP A 50 13.68 -5.18 4.46
N LEU A 51 12.55 -4.67 4.96
CA LEU A 51 11.38 -4.40 4.15
C LEU A 51 11.63 -3.24 3.15
N THR A 52 11.06 -3.37 1.95
CA THR A 52 10.82 -2.24 1.06
C THR A 52 9.37 -1.81 1.21
N VAL A 53 9.13 -0.63 1.76
CA VAL A 53 7.77 -0.10 1.95
C VAL A 53 7.40 0.84 0.81
N ILE A 54 6.23 0.64 0.22
CA ILE A 54 5.59 1.52 -0.76
C ILE A 54 4.37 2.13 -0.06
N ALA A 55 4.47 3.41 0.32
CA ALA A 55 3.41 4.13 1.04
C ALA A 55 3.45 5.61 0.68
N ASN A 56 2.33 6.32 0.85
CA ASN A 56 2.31 7.76 0.61
C ASN A 56 3.34 8.50 1.47
N ASP A 57 3.44 8.13 2.73
CA ASP A 57 4.35 8.69 3.73
C ASP A 57 4.72 7.62 4.78
N LEU A 58 5.63 7.96 5.68
CA LEU A 58 6.06 7.08 6.79
C LEU A 58 5.46 7.51 8.14
N GLY A 59 4.38 8.29 8.12
CA GLY A 59 3.75 8.80 9.34
C GLY A 59 4.66 9.73 10.14
N THR A 60 4.35 9.87 11.42
CA THR A 60 5.14 10.62 12.40
C THR A 60 5.96 9.66 13.27
N PRO A 61 7.07 10.11 13.89
CA PRO A 61 7.83 9.28 14.82
C PRO A 61 6.96 8.59 15.86
N ASN A 62 7.22 7.32 16.12
CA ASN A 62 6.53 6.46 17.11
C ASN A 62 5.06 6.11 16.85
N VAL A 63 4.47 6.49 15.73
CA VAL A 63 3.07 6.20 15.41
C VAL A 63 2.99 5.49 14.06
N GLY A 64 2.24 4.39 13.99
CA GLY A 64 2.04 3.63 12.76
C GLY A 64 3.36 3.24 12.11
N LEU A 65 3.56 3.61 10.85
CA LEU A 65 4.81 3.32 10.11
C LEU A 65 6.05 3.98 10.73
N GLY A 66 5.90 5.05 11.52
CA GLY A 66 7.02 5.63 12.27
C GLY A 66 7.63 4.65 13.29
N ARG A 67 6.87 3.68 13.83
CA ARG A 67 7.41 2.59 14.66
C ARG A 67 8.31 1.66 13.85
N TRP A 68 7.94 1.36 12.59
CA TRP A 68 8.78 0.53 11.71
C TRP A 68 10.13 1.22 11.38
N VAL A 69 10.10 2.53 11.19
CA VAL A 69 11.33 3.34 11.01
C VAL A 69 12.21 3.24 12.26
N ARG A 70 11.64 3.49 13.44
CA ARG A 70 12.37 3.42 14.72
C ARG A 70 12.96 2.03 14.98
N ASN A 71 12.19 0.98 14.72
CA ASN A 71 12.60 -0.41 14.91
C ASN A 71 13.56 -0.93 13.82
N ARG A 72 13.98 -0.06 12.87
CA ARG A 72 14.92 -0.40 11.78
C ARG A 72 14.41 -1.54 10.88
N MET A 73 13.12 -1.65 10.70
CA MET A 73 12.51 -2.70 9.87
C MET A 73 12.69 -2.42 8.37
N LEU A 74 12.96 -1.17 7.97
CA LEU A 74 12.98 -0.73 6.59
C LEU A 74 14.41 -0.69 6.04
N LYS A 75 14.61 -1.30 4.88
CA LYS A 75 15.76 -1.12 4.00
C LYS A 75 15.55 0.03 3.02
N LYS A 76 14.31 0.14 2.52
CA LYS A 76 13.93 1.15 1.53
C LYS A 76 12.48 1.60 1.75
N ALA A 77 12.20 2.87 1.46
CA ALA A 77 10.84 3.37 1.33
C ALA A 77 10.67 4.13 0.01
N ILE A 78 9.55 3.88 -0.69
CA ILE A 78 9.13 4.55 -1.91
C ILE A 78 7.83 5.27 -1.60
N GLY A 79 7.78 6.57 -1.82
CA GLY A 79 6.60 7.37 -1.48
C GLY A 79 6.66 8.80 -1.98
N THR A 80 5.81 9.65 -1.43
CA THR A 80 5.63 11.01 -1.94
C THR A 80 6.01 12.09 -0.95
N TYR A 81 6.03 11.76 0.35
CA TYR A 81 6.23 12.76 1.39
C TYR A 81 6.81 12.16 2.68
N PHE A 82 8.07 12.47 2.98
CA PHE A 82 8.78 11.90 4.14
C PHE A 82 9.14 12.91 5.23
N THR A 83 8.86 14.20 5.04
CA THR A 83 9.34 15.28 5.91
C THR A 83 8.72 15.28 7.32
N TYR A 84 7.57 14.63 7.53
CA TYR A 84 6.99 14.50 8.87
C TYR A 84 7.73 13.49 9.76
N ASN A 85 8.49 12.57 9.17
CA ASN A 85 9.24 11.58 9.92
C ASN A 85 10.72 11.98 10.01
N THR A 86 11.08 12.71 11.06
CA THR A 86 12.45 13.18 11.28
C THR A 86 13.43 12.04 11.46
N GLU A 87 13.02 10.91 12.09
CA GLU A 87 13.87 9.73 12.26
C GLU A 87 14.19 9.07 10.89
N ALA A 88 13.23 9.08 9.95
CA ALA A 88 13.48 8.58 8.60
C ALA A 88 14.50 9.47 7.86
N ALA A 89 14.41 10.80 8.03
CA ALA A 89 15.37 11.72 7.44
C ALA A 89 16.80 11.53 8.02
N GLU A 90 16.93 11.37 9.34
CA GLU A 90 18.20 11.06 9.99
C GLU A 90 18.80 9.77 9.44
N LEU A 91 18.01 8.71 9.31
CA LEU A 91 18.45 7.43 8.76
C LEU A 91 18.88 7.50 7.31
N TYR A 92 18.21 8.33 6.52
CA TYR A 92 18.57 8.57 5.13
C TYR A 92 19.94 9.25 5.03
N PHE A 93 20.17 10.32 5.79
CA PHE A 93 21.46 11.02 5.80
C PHE A 93 22.60 10.17 6.36
N ASP A 94 22.31 9.26 7.28
CA ASP A 94 23.26 8.27 7.81
C ASP A 94 23.52 7.10 6.83
N GLY A 95 22.84 7.03 5.69
CA GLY A 95 22.96 5.93 4.72
C GLY A 95 22.36 4.60 5.20
N LYS A 96 21.50 4.63 6.23
CA LYS A 96 20.88 3.46 6.85
C LYS A 96 19.47 3.14 6.32
N LEU A 97 18.85 4.07 5.59
CA LEU A 97 17.55 3.92 4.95
C LEU A 97 17.61 4.56 3.56
N ASN A 98 17.19 3.82 2.54
CA ASN A 98 17.03 4.37 1.20
C ASN A 98 15.63 4.98 1.07
N LEU A 99 15.54 6.27 0.74
CA LEU A 99 14.28 6.97 0.45
C LEU A 99 14.20 7.31 -1.03
N GLU A 100 13.22 6.74 -1.72
CA GLU A 100 12.89 7.08 -3.10
C GLU A 100 11.62 7.92 -3.12
N MET A 101 11.76 9.20 -3.47
CA MET A 101 10.64 10.13 -3.52
C MET A 101 10.11 10.24 -4.95
N MET A 102 8.79 10.14 -5.11
CA MET A 102 8.10 10.27 -6.39
C MET A 102 7.07 11.40 -6.33
N PRO A 103 6.82 12.10 -7.44
CA PRO A 103 5.66 12.98 -7.54
C PRO A 103 4.38 12.18 -7.30
N GLN A 104 3.42 12.74 -6.53
CA GLN A 104 2.26 11.98 -6.05
C GLN A 104 1.40 11.40 -7.17
N GLY A 105 1.17 12.14 -8.24
CA GLY A 105 0.43 11.62 -9.41
C GLY A 105 1.19 10.48 -10.09
N THR A 106 2.50 10.59 -10.24
CA THR A 106 3.36 9.52 -10.79
C THR A 106 3.34 8.29 -9.89
N PHE A 107 3.40 8.46 -8.57
CA PHE A 107 3.30 7.38 -7.59
C PHE A 107 1.99 6.60 -7.73
N ALA A 108 0.85 7.32 -7.75
CA ALA A 108 -0.47 6.70 -7.92
C ALA A 108 -0.59 5.94 -9.26
N GLU A 109 -0.12 6.55 -10.35
CA GLU A 109 -0.15 5.94 -11.67
C GLU A 109 0.80 4.74 -11.78
N SER A 110 1.97 4.78 -11.12
CA SER A 110 2.90 3.65 -11.06
C SER A 110 2.31 2.44 -10.35
N ILE A 111 1.55 2.65 -9.26
CA ILE A 111 0.80 1.57 -8.59
C ILE A 111 -0.28 1.02 -9.52
N ARG A 112 -1.07 1.90 -10.16
CA ARG A 112 -2.10 1.48 -11.13
C ARG A 112 -1.50 0.69 -12.29
N ALA A 113 -0.40 1.17 -12.84
CA ALA A 113 0.34 0.49 -13.91
C ALA A 113 0.79 -0.92 -13.49
N GLY A 114 1.27 -1.07 -12.24
CA GLY A 114 1.64 -2.35 -11.66
C GLY A 114 0.49 -3.35 -11.64
N GLY A 115 -0.69 -2.90 -11.21
CA GLY A 115 -1.91 -3.71 -11.17
C GLY A 115 -2.50 -4.05 -12.54
N CYS A 116 -2.28 -3.20 -13.54
CA CYS A 116 -2.80 -3.38 -14.90
C CYS A 116 -1.80 -4.07 -15.86
N GLY A 117 -0.60 -4.44 -15.41
CA GLY A 117 0.40 -5.06 -16.27
C GLY A 117 1.04 -4.10 -17.28
N ILE A 118 0.98 -2.77 -17.03
CA ILE A 118 1.62 -1.75 -17.88
C ILE A 118 3.10 -1.72 -17.52
N GLY A 119 3.99 -1.89 -18.53
CA GLY A 119 5.44 -1.98 -18.34
C GLY A 119 6.15 -0.67 -18.04
N GLY A 120 5.49 0.47 -18.26
CA GLY A 120 5.97 1.83 -18.03
C GLY A 120 5.11 2.83 -18.78
N PHE A 121 5.21 4.09 -18.39
CA PHE A 121 4.47 5.19 -19.02
C PHE A 121 5.29 6.48 -19.00
N TYR A 122 5.08 7.34 -19.98
CA TYR A 122 5.70 8.65 -20.04
C TYR A 122 4.82 9.70 -19.37
N THR A 123 5.43 10.54 -18.51
CA THR A 123 4.76 11.65 -17.81
C THR A 123 5.56 12.93 -17.92
N LYS A 124 4.87 14.09 -17.96
CA LYS A 124 5.51 15.40 -17.87
C LYS A 124 5.93 15.76 -16.45
N VAL A 125 5.32 15.10 -15.45
CA VAL A 125 5.50 15.46 -14.05
C VAL A 125 6.92 15.16 -13.61
N GLY A 126 7.61 16.20 -13.16
CA GLY A 126 9.01 16.12 -12.74
C GLY A 126 10.03 16.21 -13.89
N ALA A 127 9.62 16.24 -15.16
CA ALA A 127 10.56 16.38 -16.28
C ALA A 127 11.43 17.65 -16.11
N GLY A 128 12.76 17.48 -16.24
CA GLY A 128 13.74 18.56 -16.08
C GLY A 128 14.08 18.94 -14.63
N THR A 129 13.61 18.18 -13.65
CA THR A 129 13.97 18.37 -12.24
C THR A 129 15.03 17.35 -11.78
N GLU A 130 15.73 17.64 -10.68
CA GLU A 130 16.69 16.69 -10.08
C GLU A 130 16.05 15.35 -9.71
N LEU A 131 14.77 15.36 -9.33
CA LEU A 131 14.02 14.16 -8.93
C LEU A 131 13.95 13.11 -10.06
N THR A 132 13.97 13.54 -11.32
CA THR A 132 13.85 12.68 -12.49
C THR A 132 15.07 12.74 -13.40
N ALA A 133 16.18 13.33 -12.95
CA ALA A 133 17.40 13.48 -13.76
C ALA A 133 18.01 12.14 -14.22
N HIS A 134 17.72 11.06 -13.48
CA HIS A 134 18.17 9.71 -13.80
C HIS A 134 17.19 8.93 -14.71
N CYS A 135 16.01 9.50 -15.01
CA CYS A 135 14.98 8.83 -15.82
C CYS A 135 15.23 9.01 -17.31
N GLU A 136 14.84 8.01 -18.10
CA GLU A 136 14.79 8.15 -19.56
C GLU A 136 13.85 9.29 -19.95
N THR A 137 14.32 10.17 -20.82
CA THR A 137 13.55 11.32 -21.30
C THR A 137 13.20 11.18 -22.78
N LYS A 138 11.96 11.52 -23.15
CA LYS A 138 11.48 11.54 -24.52
C LYS A 138 10.75 12.85 -24.82
N VAL A 139 10.98 13.40 -26.01
CA VAL A 139 10.19 14.54 -26.48
C VAL A 139 8.97 14.01 -27.24
N ILE A 140 7.78 14.43 -26.81
CA ILE A 140 6.49 14.11 -27.42
C ILE A 140 5.76 15.42 -27.67
N ASP A 141 5.39 15.70 -28.92
CA ASP A 141 4.72 16.95 -29.35
C ASP A 141 5.44 18.23 -28.88
N GLY A 142 6.76 18.21 -28.88
CA GLY A 142 7.61 19.35 -28.50
C GLY A 142 7.82 19.54 -27.01
N GLU A 143 7.28 18.66 -26.16
CA GLU A 143 7.41 18.72 -24.71
C GLU A 143 8.21 17.52 -24.15
N ALA A 144 8.97 17.76 -23.09
CA ALA A 144 9.76 16.73 -22.44
C ALA A 144 8.91 15.86 -21.52
N TYR A 145 9.08 14.55 -21.65
CA TYR A 145 8.48 13.53 -20.79
C TYR A 145 9.57 12.67 -20.19
N VAL A 146 9.32 12.12 -19.00
CA VAL A 146 10.17 11.13 -18.34
C VAL A 146 9.44 9.79 -18.25
N LEU A 147 10.19 8.69 -18.40
CA LEU A 147 9.67 7.34 -18.24
C LEU A 147 9.53 7.01 -16.76
N ALA A 148 8.34 6.64 -16.35
CA ALA A 148 8.03 6.09 -15.03
C ALA A 148 7.74 4.59 -15.13
N TYR A 149 8.18 3.83 -14.12
CA TYR A 149 8.00 2.39 -14.07
C TYR A 149 6.86 1.99 -13.11
N PRO A 150 6.24 0.82 -13.33
CA PRO A 150 5.20 0.31 -12.45
C PRO A 150 5.77 -0.06 -11.08
N LEU A 151 4.97 0.14 -10.05
CA LEU A 151 5.22 -0.35 -8.69
C LEU A 151 4.39 -1.61 -8.46
N LYS A 152 5.04 -2.66 -7.95
CA LYS A 152 4.43 -3.92 -7.54
C LYS A 152 4.92 -4.31 -6.16
N ALA A 153 4.15 -5.11 -5.44
CA ALA A 153 4.51 -5.59 -4.11
C ALA A 153 4.28 -7.11 -3.97
N ASP A 154 4.98 -7.69 -3.00
CA ASP A 154 4.71 -9.05 -2.55
C ASP A 154 3.44 -9.07 -1.72
N VAL A 155 3.26 -8.07 -0.85
CA VAL A 155 2.12 -7.94 0.06
C VAL A 155 1.54 -6.52 0.02
N ALA A 156 0.21 -6.38 -0.04
CA ALA A 156 -0.49 -5.15 0.27
C ALA A 156 -1.22 -5.28 1.61
N LEU A 157 -0.97 -4.35 2.52
CA LEU A 157 -1.71 -4.19 3.78
C LEU A 157 -2.63 -2.98 3.64
N LEU A 158 -3.93 -3.24 3.66
CA LEU A 158 -4.96 -2.26 3.32
C LEU A 158 -5.98 -2.13 4.44
N HIS A 159 -6.76 -1.04 4.38
CA HIS A 159 -7.91 -0.83 5.26
C HIS A 159 -9.16 -0.56 4.44
N ALA A 160 -10.27 -1.19 4.81
CA ALA A 160 -11.59 -0.95 4.24
C ALA A 160 -12.63 -0.72 5.36
N ARG A 161 -13.66 0.08 5.05
CA ARG A 161 -14.79 0.32 5.97
C ARG A 161 -15.66 -0.92 6.11
N LYS A 162 -15.92 -1.62 4.99
CA LYS A 162 -16.77 -2.80 4.96
C LYS A 162 -16.27 -3.79 3.92
N ALA A 163 -16.38 -5.07 4.22
CA ALA A 163 -16.23 -6.16 3.26
C ALA A 163 -17.42 -7.10 3.34
N ASP A 164 -17.74 -7.79 2.26
CA ASP A 164 -18.54 -9.01 2.35
C ASP A 164 -17.64 -10.24 2.57
N ALA A 165 -18.25 -11.38 2.89
CA ALA A 165 -17.51 -12.60 3.16
C ALA A 165 -16.72 -13.15 1.94
N MET A 166 -17.00 -12.68 0.72
CA MET A 166 -16.20 -12.99 -0.47
C MET A 166 -14.94 -12.17 -0.56
N GLY A 167 -14.93 -10.94 -0.01
CA GLY A 167 -13.81 -9.99 -0.11
C GLY A 167 -14.10 -8.76 -0.97
N ASN A 168 -15.36 -8.48 -1.35
CA ASN A 168 -15.71 -7.21 -1.96
C ASN A 168 -15.60 -6.08 -0.95
N LEU A 169 -14.96 -4.95 -1.32
CA LEU A 169 -14.63 -3.88 -0.39
C LEU A 169 -15.35 -2.57 -0.69
N VAL A 170 -15.74 -1.90 0.39
CA VAL A 170 -16.25 -0.53 0.42
C VAL A 170 -15.36 0.32 1.32
N TYR A 171 -15.02 1.52 0.87
CA TYR A 171 -14.20 2.49 1.62
C TYR A 171 -15.05 3.67 2.07
N GLU A 172 -14.61 4.34 3.12
CA GLU A 172 -15.30 5.54 3.62
C GLU A 172 -14.53 6.81 3.29
N LYS A 173 -15.19 7.76 2.59
CA LYS A 173 -14.66 9.11 2.33
C LYS A 173 -13.21 9.08 1.81
N THR A 174 -12.32 9.89 2.42
CA THR A 174 -10.91 10.00 2.05
C THR A 174 -10.06 8.79 2.48
N ALA A 175 -10.58 7.89 3.32
CA ALA A 175 -9.91 6.63 3.65
C ALA A 175 -9.79 5.69 2.44
N ARG A 176 -10.54 5.95 1.35
CA ARG A 176 -10.35 5.25 0.07
C ARG A 176 -8.90 5.38 -0.43
N ASN A 177 -8.38 6.61 -0.55
CA ASN A 177 -7.04 7.00 -1.03
C ASN A 177 -6.36 5.95 -1.93
N PHE A 178 -5.17 5.42 -1.56
CA PHE A 178 -4.42 4.44 -2.37
C PHE A 178 -4.90 2.99 -2.22
N ASN A 179 -5.77 2.69 -1.24
CA ASN A 179 -6.19 1.32 -0.93
C ASN A 179 -6.68 0.54 -2.16
N PRO A 180 -7.60 1.06 -3.02
CA PRO A 180 -8.08 0.32 -4.20
C PRO A 180 -7.00 0.05 -5.23
N LEU A 181 -6.05 0.98 -5.42
CA LEU A 181 -4.97 0.81 -6.39
C LEU A 181 -3.98 -0.25 -5.91
N MET A 182 -3.58 -0.20 -4.65
CA MET A 182 -2.63 -1.13 -4.05
C MET A 182 -3.17 -2.57 -4.03
N ALA A 183 -4.48 -2.75 -3.84
CA ALA A 183 -5.13 -4.06 -3.93
C ALA A 183 -4.86 -4.78 -5.25
N THR A 184 -4.73 -4.04 -6.36
CA THR A 184 -4.50 -4.62 -7.69
C THR A 184 -3.05 -4.90 -8.00
N ALA A 185 -2.11 -4.35 -7.21
CA ALA A 185 -0.68 -4.28 -7.53
C ALA A 185 0.20 -5.17 -6.64
N ALA A 186 -0.39 -6.01 -5.80
CA ALA A 186 0.32 -6.94 -4.92
C ALA A 186 0.00 -8.40 -5.27
N ALA A 187 0.92 -9.30 -4.94
CA ALA A 187 0.73 -10.74 -5.09
C ALA A 187 -0.15 -11.33 -3.97
N LEU A 188 -0.15 -10.70 -2.79
CA LEU A 188 -1.00 -11.06 -1.64
C LEU A 188 -1.63 -9.79 -1.09
N THR A 189 -2.95 -9.74 -0.98
CA THR A 189 -3.69 -8.59 -0.44
C THR A 189 -4.37 -8.94 0.87
N ILE A 190 -3.95 -8.29 1.95
CA ILE A 190 -4.47 -8.44 3.31
C ILE A 190 -5.20 -7.16 3.70
N VAL A 191 -6.47 -7.26 4.06
CA VAL A 191 -7.31 -6.09 4.34
C VAL A 191 -7.83 -6.12 5.77
N GLU A 192 -7.48 -5.12 6.55
CA GLU A 192 -8.10 -4.83 7.84
C GLU A 192 -9.46 -4.17 7.60
N VAL A 193 -10.52 -4.71 8.17
CA VAL A 193 -11.89 -4.29 7.89
C VAL A 193 -12.62 -3.93 9.18
N ASP A 194 -13.35 -2.80 9.17
CA ASP A 194 -14.16 -2.40 10.34
C ASP A 194 -15.38 -3.31 10.52
N GLU A 195 -15.99 -3.75 9.40
CA GLU A 195 -17.19 -4.60 9.42
C GLU A 195 -17.18 -5.62 8.27
N ILE A 196 -17.43 -6.89 8.60
CA ILE A 196 -17.65 -7.95 7.61
C ILE A 196 -19.13 -8.35 7.64
N VAL A 197 -19.75 -8.34 6.44
CA VAL A 197 -21.16 -8.71 6.24
C VAL A 197 -21.28 -9.99 5.39
N GLU A 198 -22.46 -10.58 5.35
CA GLU A 198 -22.73 -11.71 4.47
C GLU A 198 -22.61 -11.34 3.00
N THR A 199 -22.25 -12.31 2.16
CA THR A 199 -22.17 -12.15 0.70
C THR A 199 -23.52 -11.70 0.16
N GLY A 200 -23.49 -10.64 -0.68
CA GLY A 200 -24.70 -10.05 -1.28
C GLY A 200 -25.32 -8.93 -0.46
N MET A 201 -24.81 -8.64 0.74
CA MET A 201 -25.30 -7.53 1.57
C MET A 201 -24.66 -6.17 1.23
N ILE A 202 -23.69 -6.14 0.33
CA ILE A 202 -23.14 -4.91 -0.26
C ILE A 202 -23.79 -4.73 -1.64
N SER A 203 -24.37 -3.55 -1.88
CA SER A 203 -24.88 -3.23 -3.22
C SER A 203 -23.75 -3.30 -4.24
N PRO A 204 -23.95 -3.93 -5.42
CA PRO A 204 -22.93 -3.96 -6.47
C PRO A 204 -22.40 -2.56 -6.85
N GLU A 205 -23.23 -1.53 -6.79
CA GLU A 205 -22.85 -0.14 -7.08
C GLU A 205 -21.96 0.49 -6.01
N GLU A 206 -21.92 -0.09 -4.80
CA GLU A 206 -21.04 0.39 -3.70
C GLU A 206 -19.67 -0.29 -3.70
N ILE A 207 -19.53 -1.43 -4.39
CA ILE A 207 -18.27 -2.18 -4.44
C ILE A 207 -17.21 -1.38 -5.19
N VAL A 208 -16.12 -1.06 -4.51
CA VAL A 208 -14.99 -0.32 -5.10
C VAL A 208 -13.86 -1.26 -5.49
N THR A 209 -13.52 -2.22 -4.62
CA THR A 209 -12.55 -3.26 -4.92
C THR A 209 -13.25 -4.60 -4.98
N PRO A 210 -13.28 -5.26 -6.14
CA PRO A 210 -13.85 -6.60 -6.28
C PRO A 210 -13.03 -7.66 -5.52
N TYR A 211 -13.70 -8.69 -5.04
CA TYR A 211 -13.12 -9.80 -4.27
C TYR A 211 -11.92 -10.49 -4.93
N ILE A 212 -11.84 -10.48 -6.25
CA ILE A 212 -10.73 -11.10 -7.02
C ILE A 212 -9.33 -10.53 -6.69
N TYR A 213 -9.27 -9.37 -6.03
CA TYR A 213 -8.05 -8.70 -5.61
C TYR A 213 -7.80 -8.83 -4.10
N VAL A 214 -8.57 -9.66 -3.38
CA VAL A 214 -8.48 -9.75 -1.92
C VAL A 214 -8.31 -11.20 -1.50
N ASP A 215 -7.21 -11.50 -0.82
CA ASP A 215 -6.87 -12.85 -0.38
C ASP A 215 -7.22 -13.09 1.09
N VAL A 216 -7.05 -12.06 1.93
CA VAL A 216 -7.22 -12.19 3.38
C VAL A 216 -7.99 -10.99 3.95
N LEU A 217 -9.02 -11.28 4.73
CA LEU A 217 -9.74 -10.31 5.53
C LEU A 217 -9.39 -10.46 7.01
N VAL A 218 -9.13 -9.32 7.66
CA VAL A 218 -8.86 -9.24 9.10
C VAL A 218 -9.91 -8.35 9.74
N THR A 219 -10.68 -8.88 10.67
CA THR A 219 -11.68 -8.09 11.41
C THR A 219 -11.08 -7.45 12.66
N GLN A 220 -11.52 -6.23 12.97
CA GLN A 220 -11.14 -5.55 14.21
C GLN A 220 -11.83 -6.15 15.44
N ASN A 221 -13.01 -6.76 15.28
CA ASN A 221 -13.80 -7.31 16.38
C ASN A 221 -13.84 -8.85 16.32
N ARG A 222 -13.46 -9.51 17.41
CA ARG A 222 -13.72 -10.93 17.60
C ARG A 222 -15.25 -11.18 17.58
N GLY A 223 -15.74 -11.80 16.51
CA GLY A 223 -17.05 -12.44 16.53
C GLY A 223 -18.22 -11.72 15.86
N ALA A 224 -18.02 -11.04 14.74
CA ALA A 224 -19.17 -10.50 13.97
C ALA A 224 -19.01 -10.64 12.46
N VAL A 225 -19.28 -11.83 11.93
CA VAL A 225 -20.00 -11.90 10.66
C VAL A 225 -21.46 -11.64 11.03
N LYS A 226 -22.02 -10.50 10.68
CA LYS A 226 -23.42 -10.13 10.84
C LYS A 226 -24.17 -10.39 9.56
#